data_a34ecc5a2ec14d47d16076fcf1597804
#
_entry.id   a34ecc5a2ec14d47d16076fcf1597804
#
_cell.length_a   1.000
_cell.length_b   1.000
_cell.length_c   1.000
_cell.angle_alpha   90.00
_cell.angle_beta   90.00
_cell.angle_gamma   90.00
#
_symmetry.space_group_name_H-M   'P 1'
#
loop_
_entity.id
_entity.type
_entity.pdbx_description
1 polymer ?
#
loop_
_entity_poly.entity_id
_entity_poly.type
_entity_poly.pdbx_seq_one_letter_code
_entity_poly.pdbx_strand_id
1 'polypeptide(L)'
;MQVFAAAPGGFLQLWKNAMKVEDILKHAYAMPLTNPSYPPGPYRFFNREYIIITYRTTREALQAVVPEPLEIDEPLVKYEFIRMPDSTGFGDYTETGQVIPVRYRGQAGGYVHSMYLDDDAPITGGREIWGFPKKLANPKIVNEGEVIVGTLHYGSVLCATGTMGYKHKPVEQAPLLAALSEPNFLIKIVPHVDATPRICELVRYYLTDITIKEAWTSPAALDLRPHVMADVARLPVLEVVSAVHFTADLTLGLGEVVYDYLAERR
;
A
#
# COMPACT_ATOMS: atom_id res chain seq x y z
N MET A 1 -13.11 -31.02 9.69
CA MET A 1 -13.91 -29.93 9.07
C MET A 1 -15.11 -29.69 9.97
N GLN A 2 -14.97 -28.84 11.00
CA GLN A 2 -16.07 -28.41 11.86
C GLN A 2 -16.57 -27.08 11.32
N VAL A 3 -17.74 -27.12 10.73
CA VAL A 3 -18.49 -25.93 10.30
C VAL A 3 -19.01 -25.27 11.57
N PHE A 4 -18.45 -24.13 11.96
CA PHE A 4 -19.07 -23.28 12.97
C PHE A 4 -20.35 -22.69 12.39
N ALA A 5 -21.48 -23.32 12.68
CA ALA A 5 -22.78 -22.71 12.46
C ALA A 5 -22.92 -21.52 13.42
N ALA A 6 -22.85 -20.30 12.89
CA ALA A 6 -23.22 -19.12 13.65
C ALA A 6 -24.71 -19.25 14.05
N ALA A 7 -24.97 -19.27 15.34
CA ALA A 7 -26.35 -19.32 15.85
C ALA A 7 -27.11 -18.06 15.35
N PRO A 8 -28.29 -18.21 14.71
CA PRO A 8 -29.08 -17.12 14.15
C PRO A 8 -29.80 -16.28 15.23
N GLY A 9 -29.13 -15.80 16.20
CA GLY A 9 -29.71 -15.02 17.30
C GLY A 9 -28.74 -14.06 18.00
N GLY A 10 -27.44 -14.22 17.81
CA GLY A 10 -26.45 -13.46 18.55
C GLY A 10 -26.32 -11.99 18.12
N PHE A 11 -26.51 -11.67 16.86
CA PHE A 11 -26.36 -10.31 16.35
C PHE A 11 -27.55 -9.39 16.64
N LEU A 12 -28.78 -9.91 16.68
CA LEU A 12 -30.00 -9.13 16.94
C LEU A 12 -30.29 -8.89 18.43
N GLN A 13 -29.60 -9.56 19.35
CA GLN A 13 -29.86 -9.45 20.79
C GLN A 13 -29.05 -8.38 21.50
N LEU A 14 -28.00 -7.83 20.83
CA LEU A 14 -27.09 -6.83 21.41
C LEU A 14 -27.69 -5.41 21.53
N TRP A 15 -28.84 -5.12 20.89
CA TRP A 15 -29.40 -3.77 20.81
C TRP A 15 -30.73 -3.57 21.48
N LYS A 16 -31.07 -4.37 22.49
CA LYS A 16 -32.33 -4.20 23.27
C LYS A 16 -32.31 -3.00 24.21
N ASN A 17 -31.12 -2.45 24.52
CA ASN A 17 -30.95 -1.26 25.36
C ASN A 17 -30.28 -0.14 24.57
N ALA A 18 -30.47 1.11 24.99
CA ALA A 18 -29.74 2.24 24.42
C ALA A 18 -28.21 2.02 24.52
N MET A 19 -27.49 2.30 23.45
CA MET A 19 -26.03 2.16 23.39
C MET A 19 -25.36 3.11 24.41
N LYS A 20 -24.54 2.56 25.29
CA LYS A 20 -23.81 3.30 26.30
C LYS A 20 -22.45 3.76 25.77
N VAL A 21 -21.82 4.73 26.45
CA VAL A 21 -20.46 5.21 26.11
C VAL A 21 -19.44 4.07 26.07
N GLU A 22 -19.54 3.11 26.96
CA GLU A 22 -18.69 1.93 27.03
C GLU A 22 -18.81 1.05 25.76
N ASP A 23 -20.02 0.93 25.21
CA ASP A 23 -20.26 0.16 23.99
C ASP A 23 -19.68 0.88 22.79
N ILE A 24 -19.77 2.22 22.74
CA ILE A 24 -19.15 3.05 21.70
C ILE A 24 -17.62 2.83 21.69
N LEU A 25 -16.98 2.92 22.86
CA LEU A 25 -15.53 2.80 22.97
C LEU A 25 -15.00 1.40 22.59
N LYS A 26 -15.77 0.34 22.86
CA LYS A 26 -15.40 -1.02 22.45
C LYS A 26 -15.38 -1.21 20.93
N HIS A 27 -16.19 -0.45 20.18
CA HIS A 27 -16.36 -0.57 18.74
C HIS A 27 -15.73 0.62 17.97
N ALA A 28 -15.06 1.54 18.65
CA ALA A 28 -14.51 2.77 18.09
C ALA A 28 -13.18 2.55 17.34
N TYR A 29 -13.14 1.59 16.41
CA TYR A 29 -11.97 1.36 15.56
C TYR A 29 -12.20 1.78 14.09
N ALA A 30 -13.45 1.79 13.62
CA ALA A 30 -13.82 2.20 12.27
C ALA A 30 -15.29 2.68 12.23
N MET A 31 -15.61 3.45 11.19
CA MET A 31 -16.97 3.91 10.88
C MET A 31 -17.60 3.04 9.78
N PRO A 32 -18.94 2.89 9.75
CA PRO A 32 -19.92 3.23 10.80
C PRO A 32 -19.76 2.38 12.05
N LEU A 33 -20.10 2.92 13.22
CA LEU A 33 -19.92 2.26 14.52
C LEU A 33 -20.53 0.85 14.61
N THR A 34 -21.69 0.63 13.98
CA THR A 34 -22.46 -0.63 14.02
C THR A 34 -22.18 -1.56 12.83
N ASN A 35 -21.52 -1.07 11.78
CA ASN A 35 -21.18 -1.83 10.59
C ASN A 35 -19.91 -1.23 9.95
N PRO A 36 -18.74 -1.44 10.57
CA PRO A 36 -17.50 -0.80 10.17
C PRO A 36 -17.10 -1.20 8.75
N SER A 37 -16.48 -0.26 8.01
CA SER A 37 -16.06 -0.44 6.62
C SER A 37 -14.97 -1.50 6.45
N TYR A 38 -14.27 -1.87 7.52
CA TYR A 38 -13.23 -2.89 7.51
C TYR A 38 -13.13 -3.59 8.87
N PRO A 39 -12.72 -4.87 8.92
CA PRO A 39 -12.42 -5.55 10.19
C PRO A 39 -11.07 -5.06 10.75
N PRO A 40 -10.80 -5.19 12.06
CA PRO A 40 -9.47 -4.91 12.61
C PRO A 40 -8.42 -5.85 12.03
N GLY A 41 -7.19 -5.28 11.76
CA GLY A 41 -6.02 -6.06 11.33
C GLY A 41 -5.40 -6.88 12.48
N PRO A 42 -4.27 -7.56 12.24
CA PRO A 42 -3.48 -7.58 11.00
C PRO A 42 -4.15 -8.35 9.87
N TYR A 43 -3.65 -8.15 8.62
CA TYR A 43 -4.24 -8.79 7.44
C TYR A 43 -3.25 -9.74 6.77
N ARG A 44 -3.74 -10.95 6.43
CA ARG A 44 -2.99 -11.95 5.67
C ARG A 44 -3.39 -11.90 4.20
N PHE A 45 -2.39 -11.91 3.32
CA PHE A 45 -2.55 -11.95 1.87
C PHE A 45 -2.04 -13.27 1.33
N PHE A 46 -2.79 -13.84 0.38
CA PHE A 46 -2.46 -15.10 -0.29
C PHE A 46 -2.30 -14.86 -1.78
N ASN A 47 -1.22 -15.41 -2.36
CA ASN A 47 -0.90 -15.26 -3.79
C ASN A 47 -0.84 -13.80 -4.24
N ARG A 48 -0.37 -12.88 -3.37
CA ARG A 48 -0.19 -11.48 -3.73
C ARG A 48 0.84 -11.38 -4.84
N GLU A 49 0.41 -10.89 -6.00
CA GLU A 49 1.20 -10.76 -7.20
C GLU A 49 1.74 -9.35 -7.34
N TYR A 50 3.01 -9.22 -7.69
CA TYR A 50 3.69 -7.95 -7.85
C TYR A 50 4.39 -7.85 -9.20
N ILE A 51 4.29 -6.67 -9.82
CA ILE A 51 5.25 -6.18 -10.81
C ILE A 51 5.87 -4.92 -10.20
N ILE A 52 7.16 -4.95 -9.93
CA ILE A 52 7.91 -3.78 -9.43
C ILE A 52 8.90 -3.36 -10.49
N ILE A 53 8.71 -2.15 -11.04
CA ILE A 53 9.61 -1.53 -12.00
C ILE A 53 10.38 -0.44 -11.26
N THR A 54 11.68 -0.66 -11.05
CA THR A 54 12.57 0.34 -10.44
C THR A 54 13.13 1.24 -11.53
N TYR A 55 12.98 2.54 -11.33
CA TYR A 55 13.45 3.54 -12.28
C TYR A 55 14.20 4.67 -11.59
N ARG A 56 15.08 5.32 -12.33
CA ARG A 56 15.82 6.53 -11.94
C ARG A 56 14.97 7.76 -12.22
N THR A 57 14.95 8.68 -11.28
CA THR A 57 14.33 10.01 -11.39
C THR A 57 15.34 11.10 -11.02
N THR A 58 14.92 12.36 -10.92
CA THR A 58 15.80 13.43 -10.47
C THR A 58 15.79 13.55 -8.94
N ARG A 59 16.91 13.96 -8.35
CA ARG A 59 17.00 14.19 -6.90
C ARG A 59 16.09 15.33 -6.45
N GLU A 60 15.96 16.36 -7.29
CA GLU A 60 15.08 17.52 -7.05
C GLU A 60 13.61 17.12 -6.97
N ALA A 61 13.16 16.21 -7.86
CA ALA A 61 11.80 15.69 -7.82
C ALA A 61 11.53 14.92 -6.51
N LEU A 62 12.51 14.13 -6.03
CA LEU A 62 12.39 13.43 -4.76
C LEU A 62 12.39 14.38 -3.56
N GLN A 63 13.26 15.40 -3.57
CA GLN A 63 13.31 16.42 -2.49
C GLN A 63 11.98 17.17 -2.34
N ALA A 64 11.21 17.31 -3.42
CA ALA A 64 9.91 17.97 -3.39
C ALA A 64 8.78 17.11 -2.75
N VAL A 65 9.02 15.80 -2.53
CA VAL A 65 7.97 14.87 -2.07
C VAL A 65 8.36 14.00 -0.87
N VAL A 66 9.65 13.83 -0.59
CA VAL A 66 10.11 13.06 0.58
C VAL A 66 10.13 13.98 1.81
N PRO A 67 9.29 13.73 2.83
CA PRO A 67 9.22 14.58 4.01
C PRO A 67 10.38 14.29 4.98
N GLU A 68 10.85 15.33 5.69
CA GLU A 68 11.70 15.16 6.88
C GLU A 68 10.93 14.31 7.94
N PRO A 69 11.62 13.52 8.75
CA PRO A 69 13.08 13.32 8.83
C PRO A 69 13.58 12.14 7.96
N LEU A 70 12.88 11.78 6.87
CA LEU A 70 13.36 10.77 5.92
C LEU A 70 14.47 11.33 5.04
N GLU A 71 15.50 10.53 4.80
CA GLU A 71 16.65 10.88 3.98
C GLU A 71 16.62 10.12 2.66
N ILE A 72 16.84 10.83 1.52
CA ILE A 72 16.90 10.22 0.19
C ILE A 72 18.27 9.55 0.04
N ASP A 73 18.27 8.24 -0.23
CA ASP A 73 19.48 7.46 -0.51
C ASP A 73 19.93 7.70 -1.97
N GLU A 74 19.36 6.95 -2.89
CA GLU A 74 19.59 7.11 -4.32
C GLU A 74 18.36 7.71 -5.02
N PRO A 75 18.52 8.38 -6.17
CA PRO A 75 17.40 8.95 -6.92
C PRO A 75 16.61 7.86 -7.68
N LEU A 76 16.09 6.89 -6.93
CA LEU A 76 15.32 5.76 -7.43
C LEU A 76 13.87 5.82 -6.93
N VAL A 77 12.98 5.23 -7.72
CA VAL A 77 11.58 5.01 -7.39
C VAL A 77 11.21 3.60 -7.81
N LYS A 78 10.49 2.89 -6.97
CA LYS A 78 9.83 1.62 -7.29
C LYS A 78 8.40 1.94 -7.70
N TYR A 79 8.02 1.70 -8.95
CA TYR A 79 6.62 1.71 -9.38
C TYR A 79 6.07 0.31 -9.25
N GLU A 80 5.03 0.16 -8.44
CA GLU A 80 4.46 -1.14 -8.09
C GLU A 80 3.06 -1.29 -8.69
N PHE A 81 2.81 -2.40 -9.39
CA PHE A 81 1.48 -2.91 -9.69
C PHE A 81 1.30 -4.17 -8.87
N ILE A 82 0.18 -4.26 -8.14
CA ILE A 82 -0.02 -5.31 -7.15
C ILE A 82 -1.46 -5.83 -7.27
N ARG A 83 -1.61 -7.14 -7.39
CA ARG A 83 -2.91 -7.81 -7.29
C ARG A 83 -2.97 -8.62 -6.01
N MET A 84 -4.05 -8.47 -5.28
CA MET A 84 -4.41 -9.23 -4.10
C MET A 84 -5.62 -10.09 -4.43
N PRO A 85 -5.45 -11.34 -4.92
CA PRO A 85 -6.58 -12.20 -5.30
C PRO A 85 -7.32 -12.76 -4.10
N ASP A 86 -6.69 -12.76 -2.92
CA ASP A 86 -7.27 -13.26 -1.68
C ASP A 86 -6.59 -12.60 -0.47
N SER A 87 -7.38 -12.04 0.42
CA SER A 87 -6.90 -11.46 1.67
C SER A 87 -7.93 -11.56 2.78
N THR A 88 -7.45 -11.69 4.02
CA THR A 88 -8.34 -11.64 5.16
C THR A 88 -8.93 -10.23 5.29
N GLY A 89 -10.25 -10.13 5.34
CA GLY A 89 -10.98 -8.90 5.59
C GLY A 89 -11.23 -7.98 4.41
N PHE A 90 -10.43 -8.05 3.32
CA PHE A 90 -10.59 -7.20 2.13
C PHE A 90 -10.96 -8.00 0.87
N GLY A 91 -10.68 -9.32 0.81
CA GLY A 91 -10.94 -10.15 -0.37
C GLY A 91 -9.99 -9.85 -1.54
N ASP A 92 -10.54 -9.73 -2.76
CA ASP A 92 -9.82 -9.49 -4.02
C ASP A 92 -9.84 -7.99 -4.37
N TYR A 93 -8.67 -7.42 -4.63
CA TYR A 93 -8.53 -6.05 -5.13
C TYR A 93 -7.17 -5.85 -5.82
N THR A 94 -7.03 -4.75 -6.56
CA THR A 94 -5.79 -4.37 -7.23
C THR A 94 -5.33 -3.00 -6.78
N GLU A 95 -4.02 -2.81 -6.62
CA GLU A 95 -3.43 -1.51 -6.29
C GLU A 95 -2.17 -1.23 -7.10
N THR A 96 -1.83 0.04 -7.22
CA THR A 96 -0.58 0.50 -7.82
C THR A 96 -0.10 1.76 -7.10
N GLY A 97 1.21 2.01 -7.13
CA GLY A 97 1.76 3.18 -6.48
C GLY A 97 3.26 3.32 -6.64
N GLN A 98 3.80 4.31 -5.93
CA GLN A 98 5.20 4.64 -5.93
C GLN A 98 5.78 4.53 -4.53
N VAL A 99 6.87 3.78 -4.41
CA VAL A 99 7.67 3.64 -3.19
C VAL A 99 9.06 4.20 -3.46
N ILE A 100 9.50 5.11 -2.62
CA ILE A 100 10.80 5.78 -2.72
C ILE A 100 11.75 5.16 -1.70
N PRO A 101 12.90 4.60 -2.11
CA PRO A 101 13.94 4.16 -1.18
C PRO A 101 14.44 5.33 -0.34
N VAL A 102 14.41 5.18 0.99
CA VAL A 102 14.79 6.22 1.94
C VAL A 102 15.56 5.61 3.11
N ARG A 103 16.14 6.48 3.96
CA ARG A 103 16.67 6.12 5.28
C ARG A 103 15.94 6.90 6.37
N TYR A 104 15.75 6.24 7.49
CA TYR A 104 15.29 6.85 8.73
C TYR A 104 16.25 6.47 9.85
N ARG A 105 16.94 7.44 10.43
CA ARG A 105 17.97 7.20 11.48
C ARG A 105 18.97 6.10 11.09
N GLY A 106 19.44 6.14 9.84
CA GLY A 106 20.40 5.17 9.29
C GLY A 106 19.79 3.83 8.81
N GLN A 107 18.54 3.52 9.15
CA GLN A 107 17.85 2.32 8.68
C GLN A 107 17.29 2.53 7.28
N ALA A 108 17.64 1.67 6.33
CA ALA A 108 17.05 1.65 4.99
C ALA A 108 15.59 1.20 5.04
N GLY A 109 14.78 1.68 4.08
CA GLY A 109 13.38 1.31 3.95
C GLY A 109 12.71 2.01 2.76
N GLY A 110 11.39 1.89 2.64
CA GLY A 110 10.59 2.47 1.56
C GLY A 110 9.61 3.53 2.06
N TYR A 111 9.59 4.73 1.49
CA TYR A 111 8.51 5.70 1.71
C TYR A 111 7.42 5.49 0.66
N VAL A 112 6.22 5.15 1.11
CA VAL A 112 5.05 4.98 0.23
C VAL A 112 4.49 6.36 -0.10
N HIS A 113 4.86 6.88 -1.28
CA HIS A 113 4.53 8.23 -1.72
C HIS A 113 3.12 8.35 -2.27
N SER A 114 2.68 7.39 -3.09
CA SER A 114 1.35 7.40 -3.69
C SER A 114 0.81 5.98 -3.84
N MET A 115 -0.52 5.82 -3.77
CA MET A 115 -1.18 4.53 -3.93
C MET A 115 -2.60 4.70 -4.45
N TYR A 116 -2.97 3.89 -5.43
CA TYR A 116 -4.27 3.91 -6.11
C TYR A 116 -4.82 2.49 -6.17
N LEU A 117 -6.09 2.30 -5.84
CA LEU A 117 -6.73 0.97 -5.85
C LEU A 117 -8.22 1.06 -6.18
N ASP A 118 -8.84 -0.08 -6.39
CA ASP A 118 -10.19 -0.23 -6.95
C ASP A 118 -11.25 -0.64 -5.92
N ASP A 119 -10.91 -0.72 -4.62
CA ASP A 119 -11.82 -1.13 -3.57
C ASP A 119 -11.81 -0.18 -2.36
N ASP A 120 -13.01 0.11 -1.81
CA ASP A 120 -13.24 1.07 -0.72
C ASP A 120 -12.71 0.58 0.64
N ALA A 121 -12.92 -0.68 0.99
CA ALA A 121 -12.54 -1.22 2.30
C ALA A 121 -11.02 -1.14 2.56
N PRO A 122 -10.13 -1.57 1.64
CA PRO A 122 -8.69 -1.40 1.82
C PRO A 122 -8.23 0.06 1.67
N ILE A 123 -9.00 0.96 1.01
CA ILE A 123 -8.74 2.40 1.04
C ILE A 123 -8.97 2.92 2.45
N THR A 124 -10.15 2.71 2.98
CA THR A 124 -10.58 3.25 4.28
C THR A 124 -9.69 2.72 5.40
N GLY A 125 -9.54 1.40 5.53
CA GLY A 125 -8.70 0.77 6.54
C GLY A 125 -7.23 1.17 6.42
N GLY A 126 -6.70 1.21 5.19
CA GLY A 126 -5.33 1.62 4.94
C GLY A 126 -5.04 3.06 5.37
N ARG A 127 -5.94 3.99 5.06
CA ARG A 127 -5.81 5.40 5.46
C ARG A 127 -6.00 5.61 6.96
N GLU A 128 -7.01 4.98 7.56
CA GLU A 128 -7.39 5.21 8.95
C GLU A 128 -6.43 4.52 9.94
N ILE A 129 -5.97 3.30 9.66
CA ILE A 129 -5.07 2.56 10.56
C ILE A 129 -3.62 3.02 10.39
N TRP A 130 -3.07 2.96 9.17
CA TRP A 130 -1.64 3.19 8.91
C TRP A 130 -1.30 4.56 8.36
N GLY A 131 -2.23 5.19 7.61
CA GLY A 131 -1.93 6.41 6.86
C GLY A 131 -1.46 6.16 5.43
N PHE A 132 -1.77 5.00 4.82
CA PHE A 132 -1.48 4.78 3.40
C PHE A 132 -2.09 5.89 2.53
N PRO A 133 -1.36 6.46 1.55
CA PRO A 133 -1.84 7.56 0.71
C PRO A 133 -2.80 7.06 -0.39
N LYS A 134 -3.78 6.26 -0.01
CA LYS A 134 -4.68 5.54 -0.91
C LYS A 134 -5.76 6.43 -1.49
N LYS A 135 -6.02 6.29 -2.80
CA LYS A 135 -7.11 6.92 -3.56
C LYS A 135 -7.80 5.89 -4.44
N LEU A 136 -9.11 6.09 -4.64
CA LEU A 136 -9.89 5.26 -5.56
C LEU A 136 -9.48 5.53 -7.01
N ALA A 137 -9.17 4.47 -7.75
CA ALA A 137 -8.84 4.49 -9.17
C ALA A 137 -9.10 3.10 -9.78
N ASN A 138 -8.60 2.83 -10.98
CA ASN A 138 -8.79 1.55 -11.65
C ASN A 138 -7.42 1.01 -12.13
N PRO A 139 -6.60 0.47 -11.22
CA PRO A 139 -5.38 -0.26 -11.58
C PRO A 139 -5.73 -1.65 -12.12
N LYS A 140 -4.86 -2.20 -12.98
CA LYS A 140 -4.99 -3.58 -13.50
C LYS A 140 -3.64 -4.22 -13.70
N ILE A 141 -3.59 -5.54 -13.57
CA ILE A 141 -2.51 -6.42 -14.05
C ILE A 141 -3.15 -7.46 -14.96
N VAL A 142 -2.64 -7.60 -16.17
CA VAL A 142 -3.11 -8.59 -17.14
C VAL A 142 -1.93 -9.23 -17.88
N ASN A 143 -2.07 -10.51 -18.21
CA ASN A 143 -1.13 -11.22 -19.07
C ASN A 143 -1.62 -11.12 -20.52
N GLU A 144 -0.79 -10.59 -21.39
CA GLU A 144 -1.05 -10.45 -22.82
C GLU A 144 -0.01 -11.24 -23.61
N GLY A 145 -0.21 -12.55 -23.74
CA GLY A 145 0.73 -13.44 -24.40
C GLY A 145 2.06 -13.52 -23.63
N GLU A 146 3.14 -13.07 -24.28
CA GLU A 146 4.49 -13.05 -23.73
C GLU A 146 4.83 -11.81 -22.88
N VAL A 147 3.85 -10.96 -22.61
CA VAL A 147 4.00 -9.71 -21.85
C VAL A 147 3.01 -9.66 -20.70
N ILE A 148 3.47 -9.19 -19.54
CA ILE A 148 2.61 -8.79 -18.44
C ILE A 148 2.47 -7.27 -18.44
N VAL A 149 1.24 -6.78 -18.34
CA VAL A 149 0.89 -5.35 -18.45
C VAL A 149 0.24 -4.88 -17.17
N GLY A 150 0.81 -3.85 -16.54
CA GLY A 150 0.20 -3.09 -15.47
C GLY A 150 -0.31 -1.74 -15.99
N THR A 151 -1.53 -1.34 -15.61
CA THR A 151 -2.10 -0.03 -15.96
C THR A 151 -2.69 0.67 -14.75
N LEU A 152 -2.73 2.00 -14.79
CA LEU A 152 -3.49 2.85 -13.88
C LEU A 152 -4.39 3.78 -14.68
N HIS A 153 -5.71 3.65 -14.50
CA HIS A 153 -6.66 4.65 -14.96
C HIS A 153 -7.23 5.43 -13.77
N TYR A 154 -7.21 6.76 -13.83
CA TYR A 154 -7.96 7.61 -12.91
C TYR A 154 -9.19 8.16 -13.65
N GLY A 155 -10.37 7.66 -13.31
CA GLY A 155 -11.53 7.80 -14.17
C GLY A 155 -11.27 7.12 -15.53
N SER A 156 -11.45 7.87 -16.62
CA SER A 156 -11.19 7.41 -17.99
C SER A 156 -9.76 7.67 -18.49
N VAL A 157 -8.94 8.38 -17.72
CA VAL A 157 -7.60 8.80 -18.14
C VAL A 157 -6.56 7.78 -17.74
N LEU A 158 -5.76 7.29 -18.71
CA LEU A 158 -4.61 6.42 -18.48
C LEU A 158 -3.46 7.27 -17.92
N CYS A 159 -3.05 6.98 -16.69
CA CYS A 159 -2.00 7.71 -15.96
C CYS A 159 -0.67 6.97 -15.91
N ALA A 160 -0.69 5.64 -15.94
CA ALA A 160 0.53 4.83 -15.98
C ALA A 160 0.33 3.55 -16.79
N THR A 161 1.39 3.12 -17.48
CA THR A 161 1.51 1.82 -18.14
C THR A 161 2.88 1.23 -17.85
N GLY A 162 2.93 0.07 -17.22
CA GLY A 162 4.13 -0.74 -17.08
C GLY A 162 4.01 -2.00 -17.92
N THR A 163 5.04 -2.36 -18.66
CA THR A 163 5.12 -3.63 -19.37
C THR A 163 6.38 -4.38 -18.99
N MET A 164 6.31 -5.69 -18.89
CA MET A 164 7.43 -6.56 -18.55
C MET A 164 7.29 -7.88 -19.32
N GLY A 165 8.39 -8.39 -19.89
CA GLY A 165 8.39 -9.72 -20.50
C GLY A 165 8.00 -10.81 -19.49
N TYR A 166 7.22 -11.79 -19.91
CA TYR A 166 6.69 -12.81 -19.02
C TYR A 166 7.73 -13.88 -18.68
N LYS A 167 8.18 -13.92 -17.41
CA LYS A 167 9.02 -14.99 -16.81
C LYS A 167 10.30 -15.34 -17.58
N HIS A 168 11.13 -14.35 -17.99
CA HIS A 168 12.33 -14.63 -18.79
C HIS A 168 13.44 -15.30 -17.99
N LYS A 169 13.76 -14.79 -16.78
CA LYS A 169 14.87 -15.29 -15.98
C LYS A 169 14.45 -15.36 -14.50
N PRO A 170 14.63 -16.51 -13.83
CA PRO A 170 14.35 -16.61 -12.40
C PRO A 170 15.29 -15.70 -11.59
N VAL A 171 14.77 -15.18 -10.48
CA VAL A 171 15.51 -14.35 -9.50
C VAL A 171 15.73 -15.17 -8.24
N GLU A 172 16.91 -15.01 -7.64
CA GLU A 172 17.17 -15.55 -6.31
C GLU A 172 16.23 -14.93 -5.28
N GLN A 173 15.58 -15.78 -4.49
CA GLN A 173 14.55 -15.32 -3.54
C GLN A 173 15.14 -14.66 -2.29
N ALA A 174 16.35 -14.99 -1.87
CA ALA A 174 16.93 -14.50 -0.62
C ALA A 174 17.15 -12.97 -0.63
N PRO A 175 17.71 -12.32 -1.67
CA PRO A 175 17.81 -10.87 -1.74
C PRO A 175 16.43 -10.18 -1.82
N LEU A 176 15.47 -10.78 -2.53
CA LEU A 176 14.12 -10.26 -2.62
C LEU A 176 13.40 -10.32 -1.28
N LEU A 177 13.52 -11.43 -0.55
CA LEU A 177 12.99 -11.58 0.80
C LEU A 177 13.58 -10.54 1.76
N ALA A 178 14.90 -10.32 1.70
CA ALA A 178 15.55 -9.29 2.51
C ALA A 178 14.98 -7.90 2.22
N ALA A 179 14.82 -7.53 0.94
CA ALA A 179 14.25 -6.25 0.53
C ALA A 179 12.78 -6.08 0.93
N LEU A 180 11.97 -7.14 0.87
CA LEU A 180 10.57 -7.13 1.31
C LEU A 180 10.42 -7.05 2.85
N SER A 181 11.46 -7.48 3.58
CA SER A 181 11.49 -7.44 5.05
C SER A 181 11.97 -6.10 5.60
N GLU A 182 12.44 -5.18 4.76
CA GLU A 182 12.78 -3.82 5.17
C GLU A 182 11.52 -3.04 5.61
N PRO A 183 11.66 -2.06 6.52
CA PRO A 183 10.54 -1.23 6.94
C PRO A 183 10.00 -0.38 5.80
N ASN A 184 8.70 -0.09 5.87
CA ASN A 184 8.08 0.95 5.07
C ASN A 184 7.59 2.09 5.95
N PHE A 185 7.56 3.29 5.40
CA PHE A 185 7.20 4.51 6.08
C PHE A 185 6.00 5.19 5.40
N LEU A 186 5.14 5.75 6.23
CA LEU A 186 3.90 6.43 5.83
C LEU A 186 3.75 7.73 6.61
N ILE A 187 3.14 8.73 5.99
CA ILE A 187 2.67 9.92 6.72
C ILE A 187 1.18 9.73 7.00
N LYS A 188 0.86 9.45 8.26
CA LYS A 188 -0.52 9.37 8.72
C LYS A 188 -1.04 10.74 9.06
N ILE A 189 -2.05 11.19 8.31
CA ILE A 189 -2.73 12.47 8.53
C ILE A 189 -4.21 12.22 8.77
N VAL A 190 -4.71 12.64 9.94
CA VAL A 190 -6.14 12.62 10.27
C VAL A 190 -6.53 14.02 10.72
N PRO A 191 -7.42 14.70 10.00
CA PRO A 191 -7.89 16.03 10.40
C PRO A 191 -8.89 15.94 11.56
N HIS A 192 -8.94 17.01 12.36
CA HIS A 192 -10.04 17.26 13.28
C HIS A 192 -11.28 17.76 12.52
N VAL A 193 -12.42 17.87 13.17
CA VAL A 193 -13.69 18.31 12.54
C VAL A 193 -13.66 19.76 12.00
N ASP A 194 -12.70 20.57 12.45
CA ASP A 194 -12.42 21.93 11.97
C ASP A 194 -11.35 21.98 10.87
N ALA A 195 -10.97 20.82 10.32
CA ALA A 195 -9.93 20.62 9.31
C ALA A 195 -8.49 20.89 9.79
N THR A 196 -8.25 21.19 11.07
CA THR A 196 -6.89 21.24 11.60
C THR A 196 -6.33 19.82 11.78
N PRO A 197 -5.00 19.62 11.72
CA PRO A 197 -4.43 18.28 11.90
C PRO A 197 -4.64 17.78 13.34
N ARG A 198 -5.33 16.67 13.51
CA ARG A 198 -5.47 15.96 14.78
C ARG A 198 -4.37 14.92 14.99
N ILE A 199 -3.96 14.25 13.91
CA ILE A 199 -2.84 13.32 13.83
C ILE A 199 -2.01 13.73 12.63
N CYS A 200 -0.70 13.85 12.79
CA CYS A 200 0.28 14.01 11.72
C CYS A 200 1.56 13.30 12.16
N GLU A 201 1.73 12.05 11.72
CA GLU A 201 2.72 11.13 12.27
C GLU A 201 3.46 10.40 11.16
N LEU A 202 4.76 10.14 11.34
CA LEU A 202 5.51 9.17 10.56
C LEU A 202 5.28 7.78 11.18
N VAL A 203 4.66 6.91 10.42
CA VAL A 203 4.36 5.54 10.80
C VAL A 203 5.32 4.59 10.10
N ARG A 204 5.92 3.67 10.85
CA ARG A 204 6.71 2.55 10.34
C ARG A 204 5.92 1.27 10.42
N TYR A 205 5.98 0.44 9.36
CA TYR A 205 5.40 -0.90 9.36
C TYR A 205 6.29 -1.89 8.61
N TYR A 206 6.05 -3.17 8.85
CA TYR A 206 6.76 -4.27 8.21
C TYR A 206 5.77 -5.22 7.56
N LEU A 207 6.22 -5.84 6.47
CA LEU A 207 5.63 -7.07 5.98
C LEU A 207 6.28 -8.24 6.70
N THR A 208 5.48 -9.18 7.19
CA THR A 208 5.94 -10.35 7.97
C THR A 208 5.41 -11.64 7.37
N ASP A 209 5.86 -12.78 7.87
CA ASP A 209 5.44 -14.12 7.44
C ASP A 209 5.50 -14.29 5.92
N ILE A 210 6.55 -13.73 5.29
CA ILE A 210 6.69 -13.68 3.84
C ILE A 210 7.13 -15.05 3.31
N THR A 211 6.37 -15.56 2.34
CA THR A 211 6.71 -16.74 1.57
C THR A 211 6.67 -16.41 0.10
N ILE A 212 7.83 -16.25 -0.54
CA ILE A 212 7.94 -16.04 -1.99
C ILE A 212 7.71 -17.39 -2.68
N LYS A 213 6.74 -17.46 -3.58
CA LYS A 213 6.40 -18.67 -4.33
C LYS A 213 7.20 -18.78 -5.62
N GLU A 214 7.34 -17.68 -6.32
CA GLU A 214 8.14 -17.56 -7.54
C GLU A 214 8.58 -16.10 -7.72
N ALA A 215 9.72 -15.90 -8.40
CA ALA A 215 10.23 -14.57 -8.73
C ALA A 215 11.01 -14.61 -10.05
N TRP A 216 10.77 -13.60 -10.90
CA TRP A 216 11.28 -13.50 -12.26
C TRP A 216 11.72 -12.08 -12.57
N THR A 217 12.77 -11.92 -13.38
CA THR A 217 13.17 -10.64 -13.97
C THR A 217 13.09 -10.73 -15.51
N SER A 218 12.81 -9.59 -16.13
CA SER A 218 12.70 -9.46 -17.57
C SER A 218 12.94 -8.01 -17.97
N PRO A 219 13.20 -7.72 -19.26
CA PRO A 219 13.12 -6.36 -19.79
C PRO A 219 11.75 -5.74 -19.50
N ALA A 220 11.74 -4.46 -19.15
CA ALA A 220 10.52 -3.73 -18.83
C ALA A 220 10.55 -2.30 -19.36
N ALA A 221 9.35 -1.71 -19.48
CA ALA A 221 9.17 -0.30 -19.80
C ALA A 221 8.11 0.30 -18.87
N LEU A 222 8.20 1.60 -18.62
CA LEU A 222 7.27 2.36 -17.80
C LEU A 222 6.96 3.71 -18.45
N ASP A 223 5.68 4.01 -18.68
CA ASP A 223 5.16 5.30 -19.13
C ASP A 223 4.27 5.91 -18.05
N LEU A 224 4.59 7.14 -17.61
CA LEU A 224 3.84 7.89 -16.63
C LEU A 224 3.32 9.19 -17.26
N ARG A 225 2.01 9.42 -17.14
CA ARG A 225 1.33 10.58 -17.73
C ARG A 225 0.83 11.55 -16.69
N PRO A 226 0.94 12.87 -16.91
CA PRO A 226 0.45 13.88 -15.99
C PRO A 226 -1.07 13.78 -15.81
N HIS A 227 -1.50 13.84 -14.54
CA HIS A 227 -2.90 13.93 -14.17
C HIS A 227 -3.04 14.65 -12.83
N VAL A 228 -3.94 15.66 -12.75
CA VAL A 228 -4.07 16.52 -11.57
C VAL A 228 -4.38 15.78 -10.26
N MET A 229 -5.08 14.63 -10.32
CA MET A 229 -5.48 13.83 -9.15
C MET A 229 -4.67 12.54 -8.97
N ALA A 230 -3.90 12.14 -9.98
CA ALA A 230 -3.00 10.98 -9.96
C ALA A 230 -1.62 11.41 -10.50
N ASP A 231 -0.90 12.16 -9.68
CA ASP A 231 0.31 12.90 -10.05
C ASP A 231 1.56 11.98 -10.05
N VAL A 232 1.43 10.81 -10.67
CA VAL A 232 2.52 9.81 -10.76
C VAL A 232 3.69 10.31 -11.63
N ALA A 233 3.43 11.19 -12.61
CA ALA A 233 4.44 11.76 -13.49
C ALA A 233 5.27 12.88 -12.84
N ARG A 234 4.95 13.31 -11.60
CA ARG A 234 5.79 14.23 -10.81
C ARG A 234 7.20 13.68 -10.59
N LEU A 235 7.33 12.37 -10.52
CA LEU A 235 8.61 11.65 -10.47
C LEU A 235 8.94 11.09 -11.87
N PRO A 236 9.60 11.87 -12.76
CA PRO A 236 9.79 11.49 -14.15
C PRO A 236 10.67 10.25 -14.29
N VAL A 237 10.33 9.40 -15.26
CA VAL A 237 11.12 8.21 -15.60
C VAL A 237 12.28 8.64 -16.51
N LEU A 238 13.52 8.61 -15.99
CA LEU A 238 14.72 8.89 -16.77
C LEU A 238 15.32 7.61 -17.36
N GLU A 239 15.27 6.50 -16.60
CA GLU A 239 15.82 5.21 -16.96
C GLU A 239 15.12 4.12 -16.15
N VAL A 240 14.71 3.03 -16.79
CA VAL A 240 14.28 1.81 -16.09
C VAL A 240 15.53 1.01 -15.72
N VAL A 241 15.74 0.84 -14.41
CA VAL A 241 16.94 0.19 -13.86
C VAL A 241 16.75 -1.33 -13.76
N SER A 242 15.58 -1.77 -13.29
CA SER A 242 15.26 -3.19 -13.11
C SER A 242 13.75 -3.41 -13.05
N ALA A 243 13.34 -4.65 -13.27
CA ALA A 243 11.97 -5.07 -13.04
C ALA A 243 11.94 -6.48 -12.44
N VAL A 244 11.01 -6.71 -11.54
CA VAL A 244 10.75 -8.02 -10.94
C VAL A 244 9.25 -8.30 -10.90
N HIS A 245 8.88 -9.51 -11.31
CA HIS A 245 7.54 -10.08 -11.17
C HIS A 245 7.61 -11.25 -10.20
N PHE A 246 6.80 -11.24 -9.16
CA PHE A 246 6.78 -12.32 -8.18
C PHE A 246 5.42 -12.49 -7.52
N THR A 247 5.22 -13.67 -6.95
CA THR A 247 4.03 -14.00 -6.15
C THR A 247 4.48 -14.42 -4.76
N ALA A 248 3.81 -13.89 -3.73
CA ALA A 248 4.10 -14.19 -2.34
C ALA A 248 2.84 -14.26 -1.47
N ASP A 249 2.92 -15.02 -0.38
CA ASP A 249 2.03 -14.87 0.76
C ASP A 249 2.74 -14.02 1.82
N LEU A 250 2.01 -13.13 2.48
CA LEU A 250 2.58 -12.25 3.50
C LEU A 250 1.51 -11.70 4.44
N THR A 251 1.95 -11.18 5.58
CA THR A 251 1.10 -10.49 6.56
C THR A 251 1.44 -9.00 6.59
N LEU A 252 0.43 -8.14 6.49
CA LEU A 252 0.54 -6.72 6.82
C LEU A 252 0.27 -6.57 8.32
N GLY A 253 1.32 -6.39 9.11
CA GLY A 253 1.25 -6.11 10.54
C GLY A 253 0.75 -4.70 10.84
N LEU A 254 0.46 -4.42 12.12
CA LEU A 254 0.15 -3.06 12.57
C LEU A 254 1.41 -2.19 12.53
N GLY A 255 1.21 -0.87 12.45
CA GLY A 255 2.29 0.11 12.40
C GLY A 255 2.74 0.59 13.79
N GLU A 256 3.85 1.30 13.79
CA GLU A 256 4.43 1.98 14.96
C GLU A 256 4.65 3.46 14.60
N VAL A 257 4.23 4.37 15.48
CA VAL A 257 4.54 5.81 15.33
C VAL A 257 6.00 6.03 15.72
N VAL A 258 6.82 6.48 14.76
CA VAL A 258 8.26 6.72 14.98
C VAL A 258 8.63 8.20 15.06
N TYR A 259 7.72 9.10 14.62
CA TYR A 259 7.88 10.54 14.73
C TYR A 259 6.50 11.22 14.74
N ASP A 260 6.30 12.21 15.63
CA ASP A 260 5.05 13.01 15.72
C ASP A 260 5.36 14.46 15.33
N TYR A 261 4.89 14.87 14.15
CA TYR A 261 5.09 16.24 13.64
C TYR A 261 4.37 17.32 14.48
N LEU A 262 3.38 16.92 15.29
CA LEU A 262 2.65 17.86 16.15
C LEU A 262 3.32 18.04 17.52
N ALA A 263 4.15 17.10 17.96
CA ALA A 263 4.86 17.18 19.24
C ALA A 263 5.84 18.35 19.28
N GLU A 264 6.46 18.70 18.15
CA GLU A 264 7.40 19.83 18.04
C GLU A 264 6.73 21.22 18.12
N ARG A 265 5.38 21.25 18.08
CA ARG A 265 4.60 22.51 18.18
C ARG A 265 3.97 22.75 19.55
N ARG A 266 4.19 21.82 20.49
CA ARG A 266 3.77 21.93 21.89
C ARG A 266 4.95 22.37 22.76
#